data_9c41cac1195561237709d98c19246faa
#
_entry.id   9c41cac1195561237709d98c19246faa
#
_cell.length_a   1.000
_cell.length_b   1.000
_cell.length_c   1.000
_cell.angle_alpha   90.00
_cell.angle_beta   90.00
_cell.angle_gamma   90.00
#
_symmetry.space_group_name_H-M   'P 1'
#
loop_
_entity.id
_entity.type
_entity.pdbx_description
1 polymer ?
#
loop_
_entity_poly.entity_id
_entity_poly.type
_entity_poly.pdbx_seq_one_letter_code
_entity_poly.pdbx_strand_id
1 'polypeptide(L)'
;MGRIRINNMKFHTYNGVFAEEKKLGQKLEIDVDMQYPIEERVQHDDLNETVSYADVYGTIREFVTTHSFDLIESVANQLLKKILADYPSLQQVTLRIRKYSVPIDGIFDNVEIEVVGVNND
;
A
#
# COMPACT_ATOMS: atom_id res chain seq x y z
N MET A 1 -12.32 8.39 -15.76
CA MET A 1 -11.07 8.35 -15.01
C MET A 1 -10.84 6.96 -14.47
N GLY A 2 -9.83 6.25 -14.98
CA GLY A 2 -9.60 4.86 -14.65
C GLY A 2 -8.91 4.64 -13.31
N ARG A 3 -9.08 3.47 -12.76
CA ARG A 3 -8.42 3.05 -11.51
C ARG A 3 -7.88 1.64 -11.66
N ILE A 4 -6.70 1.43 -11.09
CA ILE A 4 -6.09 0.12 -10.97
C ILE A 4 -5.99 -0.17 -9.48
N ARG A 5 -6.54 -1.30 -9.06
CA ARG A 5 -6.56 -1.67 -7.64
C ARG A 5 -5.91 -3.02 -7.42
N ILE A 6 -5.11 -3.11 -6.36
CA ILE A 6 -4.67 -4.40 -5.83
C ILE A 6 -5.29 -4.50 -4.44
N ASN A 7 -6.10 -5.51 -4.24
CA ASN A 7 -6.90 -5.65 -3.04
C ASN A 7 -6.41 -6.79 -2.15
N ASN A 8 -6.38 -6.55 -0.85
CA ASN A 8 -6.13 -7.58 0.16
C ASN A 8 -4.77 -8.26 0.00
N MET A 9 -3.72 -7.48 -0.25
CA MET A 9 -2.35 -7.99 -0.22
C MET A 9 -1.99 -8.34 1.22
N LYS A 10 -1.48 -9.54 1.44
CA LYS A 10 -1.19 -10.03 2.79
C LYS A 10 0.32 -10.22 2.94
N PHE A 11 0.86 -9.65 4.02
CA PHE A 11 2.28 -9.74 4.33
C PHE A 11 2.47 -10.02 5.81
N HIS A 12 3.47 -10.82 6.15
CA HIS A 12 3.90 -10.97 7.53
C HIS A 12 5.00 -9.95 7.80
N THR A 13 4.79 -9.05 8.74
CA THR A 13 5.71 -7.95 9.03
C THR A 13 5.94 -7.81 10.53
N TYR A 14 6.92 -7.00 10.90
CA TYR A 14 7.35 -6.83 12.29
C TYR A 14 7.15 -5.39 12.75
N ASN A 15 6.05 -4.78 12.33
CA ASN A 15 5.68 -3.42 12.69
C ASN A 15 4.83 -3.41 13.95
N GLY A 16 5.00 -2.39 14.78
CA GLY A 16 4.19 -2.19 15.96
C GLY A 16 4.97 -1.57 17.10
N VAL A 17 4.24 -1.03 18.07
CA VAL A 17 4.83 -0.40 19.26
C VAL A 17 5.26 -1.44 20.29
N PHE A 18 4.48 -2.51 20.42
CA PHE A 18 4.71 -3.54 21.45
C PHE A 18 5.83 -4.49 21.05
N ALA A 19 6.57 -4.97 22.06
CA ALA A 19 7.70 -5.88 21.83
C ALA A 19 7.26 -7.18 21.15
N GLU A 20 6.09 -7.69 21.48
CA GLU A 20 5.53 -8.91 20.89
C GLU A 20 5.29 -8.75 19.38
N GLU A 21 4.81 -7.57 18.97
CA GLU A 21 4.57 -7.28 17.57
C GLU A 21 5.87 -7.28 16.76
N LYS A 22 6.95 -6.76 17.35
CA LYS A 22 8.28 -6.71 16.70
C LYS A 22 8.96 -8.07 16.68
N LYS A 23 8.75 -8.88 17.71
CA LYS A 23 9.42 -10.17 17.86
C LYS A 23 8.75 -11.27 17.06
N LEU A 24 7.45 -11.38 17.17
CA LEU A 24 6.67 -12.44 16.51
C LEU A 24 6.18 -12.04 15.14
N GLY A 25 6.04 -10.72 14.92
CA GLY A 25 5.44 -10.20 13.72
C GLY A 25 3.95 -10.43 13.67
N GLN A 26 3.33 -9.90 12.64
CA GLN A 26 1.90 -10.08 12.42
C GLN A 26 1.55 -9.86 10.96
N LYS A 27 0.35 -10.28 10.59
CA LYS A 27 -0.17 -10.06 9.25
C LYS A 27 -0.59 -8.60 9.10
N LEU A 28 -0.11 -7.96 8.05
CA LEU A 28 -0.67 -6.73 7.53
C LEU A 28 -1.40 -7.03 6.24
N GLU A 29 -2.53 -6.38 6.04
CA GLU A 29 -3.27 -6.47 4.79
C GLU A 29 -3.35 -5.09 4.17
N ILE A 30 -3.01 -4.99 2.88
CA ILE A 30 -2.85 -3.71 2.20
C ILE A 30 -3.67 -3.69 0.93
N ASP A 31 -4.41 -2.60 0.71
CA ASP A 31 -5.02 -2.26 -0.56
C ASP A 31 -4.29 -1.06 -1.14
N VAL A 32 -4.08 -1.07 -2.44
CA VAL A 32 -3.66 0.12 -3.18
C VAL A 32 -4.66 0.40 -4.30
N ASP A 33 -5.10 1.65 -4.37
CA ASP A 33 -6.02 2.14 -5.39
C ASP A 33 -5.29 3.25 -6.13
N MET A 34 -5.03 3.03 -7.42
CA MET A 34 -4.21 3.91 -8.25
C MET A 34 -5.07 4.53 -9.34
N GLN A 35 -5.15 5.86 -9.36
CA GLN A 35 -5.85 6.58 -10.41
C GLN A 35 -4.91 6.81 -11.60
N TYR A 36 -5.29 6.27 -12.75
CA TYR A 36 -4.51 6.33 -13.98
C TYR A 36 -5.48 6.53 -15.16
N PRO A 37 -5.14 7.39 -16.12
CA PRO A 37 -6.03 7.64 -17.25
C PRO A 37 -6.02 6.48 -18.26
N ILE A 38 -6.56 5.34 -17.87
CA ILE A 38 -6.58 4.11 -18.68
C ILE A 38 -7.26 4.35 -20.02
N GLU A 39 -8.40 5.05 -19.97
CA GLU A 39 -9.23 5.29 -21.17
C GLU A 39 -8.52 6.08 -22.23
N GLU A 40 -7.60 6.97 -21.84
CA GLU A 40 -6.83 7.80 -22.76
C GLU A 40 -5.51 7.17 -23.19
N ARG A 41 -4.87 6.43 -22.28
CA ARG A 41 -3.48 5.98 -22.45
C ARG A 41 -3.36 4.61 -23.10
N VAL A 42 -4.29 3.70 -22.81
CA VAL A 42 -4.19 2.32 -23.29
C VAL A 42 -5.01 2.19 -24.59
N GLN A 43 -4.33 2.40 -25.73
CA GLN A 43 -4.98 2.43 -27.04
C GLN A 43 -4.53 1.28 -27.97
N HIS A 44 -3.36 0.66 -27.71
CA HIS A 44 -2.73 -0.27 -28.63
C HIS A 44 -2.41 -1.63 -28.01
N ASP A 45 -3.01 -1.94 -26.86
CA ASP A 45 -2.79 -3.19 -26.14
C ASP A 45 -1.29 -3.41 -25.85
N ASP A 46 -0.61 -2.34 -25.44
CA ASP A 46 0.81 -2.34 -25.15
C ASP A 46 1.04 -2.10 -23.65
N LEU A 47 1.84 -2.96 -23.04
CA LEU A 47 2.18 -2.88 -21.62
C LEU A 47 2.82 -1.53 -21.27
N ASN A 48 3.54 -0.90 -22.20
CA ASN A 48 4.18 0.40 -21.99
C ASN A 48 3.17 1.56 -21.85
N GLU A 49 1.92 1.34 -22.19
CA GLU A 49 0.86 2.34 -22.13
C GLU A 49 0.19 2.40 -20.75
N THR A 50 0.52 1.49 -19.86
CA THR A 50 -0.08 1.39 -18.54
C THR A 50 0.97 1.35 -17.46
N VAL A 51 0.52 1.34 -16.20
CA VAL A 51 1.37 1.06 -15.04
C VAL A 51 1.23 -0.42 -14.70
N SER A 52 2.35 -1.12 -14.61
CA SER A 52 2.34 -2.54 -14.28
C SER A 52 1.99 -2.74 -12.80
N TYR A 53 0.82 -3.31 -12.55
CA TYR A 53 0.42 -3.63 -11.17
C TYR A 53 1.33 -4.71 -10.56
N ALA A 54 1.96 -5.56 -11.38
CA ALA A 54 2.94 -6.52 -10.88
C ALA A 54 4.18 -5.81 -10.34
N ASP A 55 4.65 -4.74 -11.00
CA ASP A 55 5.76 -3.93 -10.51
C ASP A 55 5.38 -3.22 -9.21
N VAL A 56 4.17 -2.67 -9.14
CA VAL A 56 3.68 -2.00 -7.93
C VAL A 56 3.61 -3.00 -6.77
N TYR A 57 3.08 -4.18 -7.01
CA TYR A 57 3.06 -5.23 -6.00
C TYR A 57 4.46 -5.53 -5.48
N GLY A 58 5.43 -5.68 -6.38
CA GLY A 58 6.83 -5.93 -6.01
C GLY A 58 7.43 -4.82 -5.17
N THR A 59 7.13 -3.57 -5.52
CA THR A 59 7.57 -2.39 -4.77
C THR A 59 6.99 -2.41 -3.34
N ILE A 60 5.70 -2.68 -3.22
CA ILE A 60 5.04 -2.75 -1.92
C ILE A 60 5.61 -3.90 -1.08
N ARG A 61 5.72 -5.08 -1.68
CA ARG A 61 6.26 -6.26 -1.00
C ARG A 61 7.67 -6.02 -0.48
N GLU A 62 8.56 -5.50 -1.33
CA GLU A 62 9.93 -5.22 -0.93
C GLU A 62 9.97 -4.20 0.22
N PHE A 63 9.19 -3.13 0.11
CA PHE A 63 9.16 -2.11 1.14
C PHE A 63 8.72 -2.66 2.50
N VAL A 64 7.58 -3.34 2.55
CA VAL A 64 7.00 -3.78 3.82
C VAL A 64 7.76 -4.95 4.44
N THR A 65 8.49 -5.73 3.65
CA THR A 65 9.28 -6.86 4.16
C THR A 65 10.69 -6.47 4.56
N THR A 66 11.18 -5.31 4.15
CA THR A 66 12.55 -4.85 4.46
C THR A 66 12.58 -3.68 5.46
N HIS A 67 11.42 -3.13 5.82
CA HIS A 67 11.32 -2.03 6.78
C HIS A 67 10.46 -2.44 7.96
N SER A 68 10.79 -1.89 9.12
CA SER A 68 10.03 -2.12 10.35
C SER A 68 9.84 -0.78 11.05
N PHE A 69 8.59 -0.47 11.39
CA PHE A 69 8.22 0.78 12.04
C PHE A 69 7.43 0.51 13.31
N ASP A 70 7.43 1.46 14.23
CA ASP A 70 6.58 1.39 15.41
C ASP A 70 5.11 1.55 15.05
N LEU A 71 4.82 2.45 14.09
CA LEU A 71 3.46 2.82 13.72
C LEU A 71 3.13 2.37 12.30
N ILE A 72 1.95 1.80 12.10
CA ILE A 72 1.49 1.50 10.74
C ILE A 72 1.19 2.78 9.96
N GLU A 73 0.93 3.90 10.64
CA GLU A 73 0.84 5.23 10.02
C GLU A 73 2.14 5.60 9.33
N SER A 74 3.28 5.27 9.93
CA SER A 74 4.60 5.50 9.32
C SER A 74 4.79 4.64 8.08
N VAL A 75 4.38 3.37 8.13
CA VAL A 75 4.40 2.48 6.97
C VAL A 75 3.59 3.11 5.84
N ALA A 76 2.37 3.54 6.15
CA ALA A 76 1.45 4.13 5.17
C ALA A 76 2.06 5.36 4.51
N ASN A 77 2.58 6.29 5.30
CA ASN A 77 3.14 7.54 4.79
C ASN A 77 4.38 7.31 3.93
N GLN A 78 5.31 6.47 4.39
CA GLN A 78 6.54 6.23 3.67
C GLN A 78 6.29 5.43 2.38
N LEU A 79 5.42 4.44 2.44
CA LEU A 79 5.07 3.65 1.27
C LEU A 79 4.34 4.50 0.23
N LEU A 80 3.43 5.38 0.67
CA LEU A 80 2.72 6.30 -0.23
C LEU A 80 3.72 7.19 -0.99
N LYS A 81 4.67 7.78 -0.28
CA LYS A 81 5.70 8.62 -0.89
C LYS A 81 6.52 7.85 -1.93
N LYS A 82 6.88 6.62 -1.60
CA LYS A 82 7.66 5.78 -2.50
C LYS A 82 6.87 5.46 -3.78
N ILE A 83 5.62 5.09 -3.66
CA ILE A 83 4.78 4.78 -4.83
C ILE A 83 4.61 6.00 -5.73
N LEU A 84 4.32 7.17 -5.13
CA LEU A 84 4.15 8.41 -5.89
C LEU A 84 5.44 8.79 -6.61
N ALA A 85 6.59 8.59 -5.99
CA ALA A 85 7.89 8.92 -6.60
C ALA A 85 8.28 7.92 -7.70
N ASP A 86 8.07 6.63 -7.47
CA ASP A 86 8.46 5.59 -8.41
C ASP A 86 7.53 5.50 -9.62
N TYR A 87 6.27 5.94 -9.47
CA TYR A 87 5.25 5.88 -10.52
C TYR A 87 4.64 7.26 -10.75
N PRO A 88 5.40 8.18 -11.35
CA PRO A 88 4.96 9.57 -11.51
C PRO A 88 3.75 9.74 -12.44
N SER A 89 3.44 8.75 -13.25
CA SER A 89 2.26 8.78 -14.13
C SER A 89 0.95 8.50 -13.39
N LEU A 90 1.00 8.01 -12.16
CA LEU A 90 -0.19 7.85 -11.32
C LEU A 90 -0.65 9.22 -10.84
N GLN A 91 -1.92 9.51 -11.02
CA GLN A 91 -2.49 10.81 -10.66
C GLN A 91 -2.80 10.89 -9.17
N GLN A 92 -3.33 9.81 -8.62
CA GLN A 92 -3.67 9.72 -7.21
C GLN A 92 -3.48 8.28 -6.74
N VAL A 93 -3.01 8.13 -5.53
CA VAL A 93 -2.83 6.82 -4.89
C VAL A 93 -3.50 6.87 -3.53
N THR A 94 -4.31 5.86 -3.26
CA THR A 94 -4.92 5.62 -1.95
C THR A 94 -4.37 4.30 -1.42
N LEU A 95 -3.83 4.33 -0.22
CA LEU A 95 -3.36 3.14 0.49
C LEU A 95 -4.25 2.90 1.69
N ARG A 96 -4.67 1.65 1.89
CA ARG A 96 -5.35 1.20 3.11
C ARG A 96 -4.53 0.08 3.71
N ILE A 97 -4.22 0.19 4.99
CA ILE A 97 -3.43 -0.81 5.72
C ILE A 97 -4.25 -1.25 6.93
N ARG A 98 -4.43 -2.57 7.05
CA ARG A 98 -5.23 -3.17 8.13
C ARG A 98 -4.38 -4.08 8.98
N LYS A 99 -4.57 -3.98 10.29
CA LYS A 99 -4.05 -4.90 11.31
C LYS A 99 -5.22 -5.63 11.93
N TYR A 100 -5.07 -6.93 12.09
CA TYR A 100 -6.11 -7.77 12.67
C TYR A 100 -5.82 -8.14 14.13
N SER A 101 -4.56 -8.38 14.45
CA SER A 101 -4.13 -8.74 15.81
C SER A 101 -3.65 -7.51 16.55
N VAL A 102 -4.59 -6.70 17.04
CA VAL A 102 -4.27 -5.47 17.76
C VAL A 102 -4.41 -5.73 19.26
N PRO A 103 -3.36 -5.45 20.06
CA PRO A 103 -3.36 -5.77 21.49
C PRO A 103 -4.09 -4.71 22.31
N ILE A 104 -5.38 -4.54 22.05
CA ILE A 104 -6.27 -3.68 22.85
C ILE A 104 -7.49 -4.50 23.25
N ASP A 105 -8.04 -4.16 24.41
CA ASP A 105 -9.21 -4.84 24.96
C ASP A 105 -10.46 -4.32 24.27
N GLY A 106 -11.01 -5.12 23.36
CA GLY A 106 -12.18 -4.73 22.59
C GLY A 106 -12.53 -5.79 21.54
N ILE A 107 -13.70 -5.65 20.95
CA ILE A 107 -14.21 -6.55 19.92
C ILE A 107 -14.38 -5.76 18.64
N PHE A 108 -13.57 -6.07 17.62
CA PHE A 108 -13.61 -5.40 16.30
C PHE A 108 -12.93 -6.31 15.28
N ASP A 109 -13.19 -6.05 14.01
CA ASP A 109 -12.61 -6.86 12.93
C ASP A 109 -11.14 -6.52 12.70
N ASN A 110 -10.83 -5.23 12.61
CA ASN A 110 -9.48 -4.76 12.32
C ASN A 110 -9.36 -3.29 12.67
N VAL A 111 -8.12 -2.80 12.64
CA VAL A 111 -7.83 -1.36 12.62
C VAL A 111 -7.31 -1.04 11.23
N GLU A 112 -7.88 -0.02 10.60
CA GLU A 112 -7.52 0.37 9.25
C GLU A 112 -7.04 1.82 9.21
N ILE A 113 -5.99 2.05 8.45
CA ILE A 113 -5.46 3.38 8.18
C ILE A 113 -5.54 3.62 6.68
N GLU A 114 -6.03 4.80 6.30
CA GLU A 114 -6.09 5.21 4.91
C GLU A 114 -5.32 6.49 4.71
N VAL A 115 -4.47 6.52 3.71
CA VAL A 115 -3.76 7.72 3.27
C VAL A 115 -3.93 7.91 1.78
N VAL A 116 -4.00 9.17 1.36
CA VAL A 116 -4.19 9.55 -0.03
C VAL A 116 -3.12 10.55 -0.43
N GLY A 117 -2.53 10.37 -1.59
CA GLY A 117 -1.59 11.31 -2.14
C GLY A 117 -1.80 11.52 -3.63
N VAL A 118 -1.38 12.67 -4.12
CA VAL A 118 -1.52 13.01 -5.53
C VAL A 118 -0.17 13.40 -6.12
N ASN A 119 0.02 13.12 -7.40
CA ASN A 119 1.14 13.65 -8.18
C ASN A 119 0.64 14.87 -8.93
N ASN A 120 1.22 16.02 -8.62
CA ASN A 120 0.92 17.27 -9.29
C ASN A 120 2.05 17.61 -10.26
N ASP A 121 1.71 17.73 -11.51
CA ASP A 121 2.64 18.19 -12.55
C ASP A 121 2.30 19.60 -12.97
#